data_5299a9ff483d403ec671d1145e4a60f9
#
_entry.id   5299a9ff483d403ec671d1145e4a60f9
#
_cell.length_a   1.000
_cell.length_b   1.000
_cell.length_c   1.000
_cell.angle_alpha   90.00
_cell.angle_beta   90.00
_cell.angle_gamma   90.00
#
_symmetry.space_group_name_H-M   'P 1'
#
loop_
_entity.id
_entity.type
_entity.pdbx_description
1 polymer ?
#
loop_
_entity_poly.entity_id
_entity_poly.type
_entity_poly.pdbx_seq_one_letter_code
_entity_poly.pdbx_strand_id
1 'polypeptide(L)'
;MASRIQGITVEIGGDTTKLQNALKGVNGQIKSTQSKLKDVNKLLKLDPGNTELLAQKHKLLAEAVGETKEKLATLKTAAEQANTALANGEISQEQYDALQREIVETEQDLKNLETQANQSATAVQKIATAGEKLKTTGDNISSAGQKRLHVTAGVT
;
A
#
# COMPACT_ATOMS: atom_id res chain seq x y z
N MET A 1 5.50 4.40 -16.28
CA MET A 1 6.69 4.30 -15.40
C MET A 1 7.21 2.87 -15.24
N ALA A 2 6.40 1.85 -15.47
CA ALA A 2 6.84 0.44 -15.44
C ALA A 2 7.77 0.03 -16.59
N SER A 3 7.96 0.85 -17.62
CA SER A 3 8.76 0.53 -18.82
C SER A 3 10.27 0.76 -18.67
N ARG A 4 10.71 1.37 -17.56
CA ARG A 4 12.14 1.67 -17.38
C ARG A 4 12.96 0.49 -16.89
N ILE A 5 12.33 -0.50 -16.25
CA ILE A 5 13.04 -1.71 -15.76
C ILE A 5 13.28 -2.71 -16.88
N GLN A 6 12.51 -2.67 -17.95
CA GLN A 6 12.68 -3.55 -19.12
C GLN A 6 14.01 -3.36 -19.88
N GLY A 7 14.70 -2.24 -19.63
CA GLY A 7 16.01 -1.95 -20.25
C GLY A 7 17.23 -2.31 -19.40
N ILE A 8 17.05 -2.74 -18.16
CA ILE A 8 18.17 -3.14 -17.30
C ILE A 8 18.39 -4.64 -17.46
N THR A 9 19.04 -5.00 -18.53
CA THR A 9 19.66 -6.31 -18.66
C THR A 9 20.95 -6.29 -17.82
N VAL A 10 20.80 -6.41 -16.52
CA VAL A 10 21.97 -6.55 -15.64
C VAL A 10 22.32 -8.05 -15.65
N GLU A 11 23.27 -8.44 -16.50
CA GLU A 11 23.90 -9.74 -16.42
C GLU A 11 24.77 -9.82 -15.17
N ILE A 12 24.13 -10.13 -14.05
CA ILE A 12 24.84 -10.28 -12.79
C ILE A 12 25.13 -11.78 -12.62
N GLY A 13 26.36 -12.18 -12.80
CA GLY A 13 26.82 -13.54 -12.55
C GLY A 13 26.19 -14.61 -13.45
N GLY A 14 25.82 -14.30 -14.68
CA GLY A 14 25.37 -15.26 -15.70
C GLY A 14 23.91 -15.70 -15.62
N ASP A 15 23.10 -15.22 -14.64
CA ASP A 15 21.67 -15.54 -14.54
C ASP A 15 20.79 -14.31 -14.29
N THR A 16 20.60 -13.51 -15.35
CA THR A 16 19.68 -12.37 -15.36
C THR A 16 18.21 -12.77 -15.29
N THR A 17 17.91 -14.00 -15.67
CA THR A 17 16.53 -14.48 -15.83
C THR A 17 15.78 -14.48 -14.51
N LYS A 18 16.42 -14.84 -13.41
CA LYS A 18 15.80 -14.87 -12.08
C LYS A 18 15.43 -13.47 -11.58
N LEU A 19 16.34 -12.50 -11.72
CA LEU A 19 16.09 -11.11 -11.31
C LEU A 19 14.99 -10.48 -12.16
N GLN A 20 15.07 -10.63 -13.49
CA GLN A 20 14.04 -10.13 -14.39
C GLN A 20 12.67 -10.73 -14.09
N ASN A 21 12.58 -12.06 -13.85
CA ASN A 21 11.34 -12.74 -13.53
C ASN A 21 10.79 -12.28 -12.17
N ALA A 22 11.63 -12.12 -11.15
CA ALA A 22 11.23 -11.62 -9.85
C ALA A 22 10.68 -10.18 -9.93
N LEU A 23 11.37 -9.30 -10.64
CA LEU A 23 10.94 -7.91 -10.86
C LEU A 23 9.66 -7.85 -11.70
N LYS A 24 9.53 -8.68 -12.73
CA LYS A 24 8.31 -8.74 -13.56
C LYS A 24 7.10 -9.14 -12.72
N GLY A 25 7.23 -10.14 -11.86
CA GLY A 25 6.17 -10.58 -10.96
C GLY A 25 5.74 -9.48 -9.99
N VAL A 26 6.69 -8.90 -9.27
CA VAL A 26 6.46 -7.81 -8.32
C VAL A 26 5.88 -6.56 -9.00
N ASN A 27 6.41 -6.17 -10.14
CA ASN A 27 5.88 -5.03 -10.90
C ASN A 27 4.45 -5.26 -11.40
N GLY A 28 4.11 -6.49 -11.78
CA GLY A 28 2.75 -6.88 -12.13
C GLY A 28 1.78 -6.72 -10.95
N GLN A 29 2.18 -7.16 -9.77
CA GLN A 29 1.40 -6.98 -8.54
C GLN A 29 1.22 -5.50 -8.18
N ILE A 30 2.30 -4.73 -8.19
CA ILE A 30 2.26 -3.27 -7.93
C ILE A 30 1.32 -2.57 -8.90
N LYS A 31 1.42 -2.87 -10.19
CA LYS A 31 0.54 -2.30 -11.22
C LYS A 31 -0.93 -2.63 -10.98
N SER A 32 -1.24 -3.87 -10.62
CA SER A 32 -2.60 -4.31 -10.28
C SER A 32 -3.13 -3.56 -9.06
N THR A 33 -2.36 -3.46 -7.99
CA THR A 33 -2.74 -2.75 -6.76
C THR A 33 -2.92 -1.26 -7.01
N GLN A 34 -2.05 -0.63 -7.79
CA GLN A 34 -2.18 0.78 -8.18
C GLN A 34 -3.46 1.04 -9.00
N SER A 35 -3.82 0.13 -9.90
CA SER A 35 -5.06 0.23 -10.67
C SER A 35 -6.29 0.18 -9.77
N LYS A 36 -6.33 -0.75 -8.82
CA LYS A 36 -7.41 -0.84 -7.82
C LYS A 36 -7.48 0.40 -6.93
N LEU A 37 -6.33 0.93 -6.48
CA LEU A 37 -6.26 2.18 -5.71
C LEU A 37 -6.80 3.36 -6.50
N LYS A 38 -6.48 3.45 -7.79
CA LYS A 38 -7.00 4.49 -8.67
C LYS A 38 -8.52 4.44 -8.76
N ASP A 39 -9.10 3.25 -8.91
CA ASP A 39 -10.54 3.05 -8.97
C ASP A 39 -11.22 3.43 -7.64
N VAL A 40 -10.67 2.98 -6.51
CA VAL A 40 -11.17 3.34 -5.18
C VAL A 40 -11.09 4.84 -4.92
N ASN A 41 -9.98 5.48 -5.25
CA ASN A 41 -9.82 6.93 -5.11
C ASN A 41 -10.81 7.72 -5.98
N LYS A 42 -11.09 7.23 -7.19
CA LYS A 42 -12.10 7.83 -8.08
C LYS A 42 -13.50 7.77 -7.47
N LEU A 43 -13.87 6.66 -6.87
CA LEU A 43 -15.15 6.48 -6.19
C LEU A 43 -15.23 7.31 -4.90
N LEU A 44 -14.14 7.42 -4.15
CA LEU A 44 -14.06 8.25 -2.94
C LEU A 44 -14.19 9.76 -3.23
N LYS A 45 -13.86 10.22 -4.43
CA LYS A 45 -14.15 11.60 -4.85
C LYS A 45 -15.64 11.87 -4.95
N LEU A 46 -16.43 10.86 -5.29
CA LEU A 46 -17.89 10.95 -5.39
C LEU A 46 -18.58 10.77 -4.03
N ASP A 47 -18.02 9.92 -3.19
CA ASP A 47 -18.54 9.62 -1.84
C ASP A 47 -17.40 9.52 -0.82
N PRO A 48 -16.88 10.69 -0.34
CA PRO A 48 -15.69 10.71 0.53
C PRO A 48 -15.88 10.04 1.89
N GLY A 49 -17.11 9.92 2.35
CA GLY A 49 -17.47 9.33 3.63
C GLY A 49 -17.78 7.82 3.56
N ASN A 50 -17.64 7.19 2.41
CA ASN A 50 -17.94 5.78 2.25
C ASN A 50 -16.95 4.91 3.04
N THR A 51 -17.43 4.26 4.11
CA THR A 51 -16.59 3.49 5.02
C THR A 51 -16.02 2.23 4.39
N GLU A 52 -16.76 1.59 3.49
CA GLU A 52 -16.31 0.42 2.74
C GLU A 52 -15.15 0.77 1.81
N LEU A 53 -15.27 1.87 1.05
CA LEU A 53 -14.22 2.34 0.16
C LEU A 53 -12.97 2.79 0.93
N LEU A 54 -13.13 3.41 2.09
CA LEU A 54 -12.02 3.79 2.97
C LEU A 54 -11.29 2.56 3.51
N ALA A 55 -12.03 1.51 3.89
CA ALA A 55 -11.44 0.24 4.31
C ALA A 55 -10.69 -0.45 3.17
N GLN A 56 -11.25 -0.48 1.97
CA GLN A 56 -10.58 -0.99 0.77
C GLN A 56 -9.30 -0.22 0.45
N LYS A 57 -9.34 1.11 0.51
CA LYS A 57 -8.17 1.95 0.32
C LYS A 57 -7.06 1.62 1.31
N HIS A 58 -7.41 1.49 2.58
CA HIS A 58 -6.44 1.13 3.63
C HIS A 58 -5.78 -0.22 3.35
N LYS A 59 -6.57 -1.23 3.01
CA LYS A 59 -6.06 -2.57 2.65
C LYS A 59 -5.13 -2.53 1.44
N LEU A 60 -5.55 -1.83 0.38
CA LEU A 60 -4.75 -1.72 -0.85
C LEU A 60 -3.43 -0.96 -0.62
N LEU A 61 -3.43 0.06 0.22
CA LEU A 61 -2.20 0.77 0.59
C LEU A 61 -1.24 -0.13 1.39
N ALA A 62 -1.75 -0.97 2.29
CA ALA A 62 -0.94 -1.94 3.00
C ALA A 62 -0.33 -2.99 2.05
N GLU A 63 -1.11 -3.47 1.07
CA GLU A 63 -0.62 -4.36 0.02
C GLU A 63 0.47 -3.68 -0.82
N ALA A 64 0.25 -2.44 -1.25
CA ALA A 64 1.22 -1.66 -2.03
C ALA A 64 2.54 -1.45 -1.27
N VAL A 65 2.48 -1.17 0.02
CA VAL A 65 3.67 -1.06 0.89
C VAL A 65 4.44 -2.38 0.92
N GLY A 66 3.76 -3.50 1.13
CA GLY A 66 4.38 -4.83 1.15
C GLY A 66 5.06 -5.19 -0.18
N GLU A 67 4.37 -4.98 -1.29
CA GLU A 67 4.89 -5.23 -2.64
C GLU A 67 6.10 -4.34 -2.97
N THR A 68 6.05 -3.07 -2.57
CA THR A 68 7.16 -2.13 -2.81
C THR A 68 8.37 -2.46 -1.95
N LYS A 69 8.18 -2.93 -0.72
CA LYS A 69 9.27 -3.44 0.14
C LYS A 69 9.94 -4.67 -0.48
N GLU A 70 9.15 -5.58 -1.04
CA GLU A 70 9.66 -6.77 -1.74
C GLU A 70 10.49 -6.37 -2.99
N LYS A 71 9.98 -5.43 -3.79
CA LYS A 71 10.72 -4.88 -4.93
C LYS A 71 12.03 -4.25 -4.48
N LEU A 72 12.01 -3.44 -3.44
CA LEU A 72 13.21 -2.78 -2.92
C LEU A 72 14.25 -3.78 -2.42
N ALA A 73 13.85 -4.82 -1.69
CA ALA A 73 14.74 -5.88 -1.24
C ALA A 73 15.40 -6.61 -2.42
N THR A 74 14.64 -6.93 -3.45
CA THR A 74 15.14 -7.54 -4.69
C THR A 74 16.17 -6.65 -5.40
N LEU A 75 15.87 -5.35 -5.50
CA LEU A 75 16.78 -4.37 -6.11
C LEU A 75 18.07 -4.18 -5.30
N LYS A 76 17.99 -4.16 -3.98
CA LYS A 76 19.17 -4.03 -3.10
C LYS A 76 20.08 -5.26 -3.19
N THR A 77 19.51 -6.47 -3.26
CA THR A 77 20.28 -7.69 -3.52
C THR A 77 20.97 -7.63 -4.88
N ALA A 78 20.27 -7.17 -5.90
CA ALA A 78 20.84 -6.96 -7.23
C ALA A 78 21.97 -5.92 -7.21
N ALA A 79 21.85 -4.87 -6.42
CA ALA A 79 22.88 -3.83 -6.30
C ALA A 79 24.16 -4.35 -5.66
N GLU A 80 24.07 -5.24 -4.68
CA GLU A 80 25.24 -5.88 -4.07
C GLU A 80 26.00 -6.72 -5.12
N GLN A 81 25.27 -7.50 -5.93
CA GLN A 81 25.84 -8.27 -7.03
C GLN A 81 26.40 -7.36 -8.14
N ALA A 82 25.70 -6.25 -8.43
CA ALA A 82 26.14 -5.27 -9.43
C ALA A 82 27.44 -4.59 -9.05
N ASN A 83 27.70 -4.31 -7.77
CA ASN A 83 28.97 -3.78 -7.29
C ASN A 83 30.15 -4.67 -7.70
N THR A 84 30.01 -5.98 -7.49
CA THR A 84 31.03 -6.97 -7.87
C THR A 84 31.16 -7.06 -9.39
N ALA A 85 30.05 -7.10 -10.11
CA ALA A 85 30.05 -7.18 -11.57
C ALA A 85 30.66 -5.93 -12.22
N LEU A 86 30.42 -4.73 -11.66
CA LEU A 86 31.06 -3.49 -12.13
C LEU A 86 32.57 -3.52 -11.90
N ALA A 87 33.02 -3.97 -10.74
CA ALA A 87 34.44 -4.10 -10.42
C ALA A 87 35.15 -5.09 -11.35
N ASN A 88 34.44 -6.13 -11.78
CA ASN A 88 34.94 -7.15 -12.71
C ASN A 88 34.82 -6.75 -14.20
N GLY A 89 34.21 -5.60 -14.49
CA GLY A 89 33.97 -5.17 -15.87
C GLY A 89 32.85 -5.91 -16.60
N GLU A 90 32.01 -6.65 -15.88
CA GLU A 90 30.90 -7.45 -16.44
C GLU A 90 29.68 -6.60 -16.80
N ILE A 91 29.52 -5.46 -16.15
CA ILE A 91 28.48 -4.46 -16.45
C ILE A 91 29.10 -3.07 -16.65
N SER A 92 28.40 -2.19 -17.37
CA SER A 92 28.82 -0.82 -17.57
C SER A 92 28.45 0.07 -16.37
N GLN A 93 29.13 1.21 -16.22
CA GLN A 93 28.78 2.24 -15.25
C GLN A 93 27.34 2.73 -15.45
N GLU A 94 26.90 2.87 -16.69
CA GLU A 94 25.56 3.30 -17.04
C GLU A 94 24.49 2.32 -16.54
N GLN A 95 24.73 1.02 -16.67
CA GLN A 95 23.84 -0.03 -16.15
C GLN A 95 23.75 0.00 -14.61
N TYR A 96 24.89 0.18 -13.96
CA TYR A 96 24.96 0.35 -12.51
C TYR A 96 24.19 1.60 -12.05
N ASP A 97 24.40 2.72 -12.69
CA ASP A 97 23.72 3.98 -12.36
C ASP A 97 22.20 3.88 -12.58
N ALA A 98 21.77 3.17 -13.61
CA ALA A 98 20.35 2.93 -13.86
C ALA A 98 19.71 2.11 -12.73
N LEU A 99 20.40 1.08 -12.21
CA LEU A 99 19.94 0.30 -11.06
C LEU A 99 19.86 1.17 -9.80
N GLN A 100 20.84 2.03 -9.54
CA GLN A 100 20.83 2.95 -8.41
C GLN A 100 19.66 3.94 -8.49
N ARG A 101 19.35 4.48 -9.65
CA ARG A 101 18.18 5.36 -9.85
C ARG A 101 16.88 4.62 -9.54
N GLU A 102 16.75 3.39 -9.99
CA GLU A 102 15.54 2.59 -9.70
C GLU A 102 15.38 2.31 -8.19
N ILE A 103 16.46 2.07 -7.47
CA ILE A 103 16.45 1.92 -6.02
C ILE A 103 15.97 3.20 -5.35
N VAL A 104 16.51 4.35 -5.71
CA VAL A 104 16.11 5.65 -5.15
C VAL A 104 14.63 5.94 -5.43
N GLU A 105 14.17 5.73 -6.66
CA GLU A 105 12.75 5.90 -7.02
C GLU A 105 11.86 4.97 -6.18
N THR A 106 12.25 3.72 -6.02
CA THR A 106 11.49 2.73 -5.23
C THR A 106 11.46 3.09 -3.74
N GLU A 107 12.57 3.57 -3.18
CA GLU A 107 12.62 4.07 -1.80
C GLU A 107 11.69 5.28 -1.59
N GLN A 108 11.65 6.19 -2.56
CA GLN A 108 10.76 7.35 -2.50
C GLN A 108 9.28 6.93 -2.61
N ASP A 109 8.97 6.00 -3.50
CA ASP A 109 7.63 5.45 -3.65
C ASP A 109 7.17 4.75 -2.37
N LEU A 110 8.05 3.96 -1.74
CA LEU A 110 7.78 3.30 -0.47
C LEU A 110 7.46 4.32 0.62
N LYS A 111 8.26 5.36 0.76
CA LYS A 111 8.04 6.42 1.74
C LYS A 111 6.71 7.13 1.54
N ASN A 112 6.34 7.41 0.29
CA ASN A 112 5.07 8.03 -0.05
C ASN A 112 3.89 7.10 0.29
N LEU A 113 4.01 5.82 -0.01
CA LEU A 113 2.98 4.81 0.29
C LEU A 113 2.82 4.60 1.80
N GLU A 114 3.91 4.54 2.56
CA GLU A 114 3.87 4.45 4.02
C GLU A 114 3.17 5.66 4.64
N THR A 115 3.44 6.86 4.14
CA THR A 115 2.75 8.08 4.58
C THR A 115 1.24 8.00 4.30
N GLN A 116 0.85 7.60 3.11
CA GLN A 116 -0.56 7.44 2.74
C GLN A 116 -1.23 6.33 3.56
N ALA A 117 -0.56 5.21 3.79
CA ALA A 117 -1.06 4.10 4.61
C ALA A 117 -1.31 4.54 6.06
N ASN A 118 -0.40 5.31 6.64
CA ASN A 118 -0.56 5.86 7.99
C ASN A 118 -1.73 6.85 8.09
N GLN A 119 -1.89 7.72 7.09
CA GLN A 119 -3.03 8.63 7.01
C GLN A 119 -4.36 7.87 6.87
N SER A 120 -4.38 6.83 6.05
CA SER A 120 -5.56 5.98 5.87
C SER A 120 -5.90 5.19 7.14
N ALA A 121 -4.92 4.65 7.85
CA ALA A 121 -5.10 3.98 9.13
C ALA A 121 -5.74 4.92 10.17
N THR A 122 -5.27 6.15 10.26
CA THR A 122 -5.84 7.17 11.15
C THR A 122 -7.29 7.49 10.79
N ALA A 123 -7.61 7.61 9.52
CA ALA A 123 -8.97 7.86 9.05
C ALA A 123 -9.92 6.71 9.40
N VAL A 124 -9.50 5.45 9.17
CA VAL A 124 -10.28 4.26 9.52
C VAL A 124 -10.50 4.16 11.04
N GLN A 125 -9.48 4.46 11.84
CA GLN A 125 -9.59 4.46 13.30
C GLN A 125 -10.58 5.51 13.81
N LYS A 126 -10.59 6.71 13.24
CA LYS A 126 -11.55 7.76 13.58
C LYS A 126 -12.99 7.33 13.29
N ILE A 127 -13.22 6.64 12.18
CA ILE A 127 -14.53 6.11 11.81
C ILE A 127 -14.97 5.03 12.79
N ALA A 128 -14.11 4.09 13.17
CA ALA A 128 -14.39 3.06 14.15
C ALA A 128 -14.77 3.68 15.51
N THR A 129 -14.01 4.66 15.99
CA THR A 129 -14.30 5.38 17.23
C THR A 129 -15.64 6.12 17.16
N ALA A 130 -15.95 6.79 16.07
CA ALA A 130 -17.24 7.44 15.85
C ALA A 130 -18.40 6.44 15.85
N GLY A 131 -18.21 5.28 15.22
CA GLY A 131 -19.18 4.18 15.20
C GLY A 131 -19.45 3.63 16.60
N GLU A 132 -18.44 3.42 17.43
CA GLU A 132 -18.59 3.00 18.83
C GLU A 132 -19.35 4.06 19.67
N LYS A 133 -19.06 5.34 19.51
CA LYS A 133 -19.79 6.42 20.18
C LYS A 133 -21.27 6.45 19.79
N LEU A 134 -21.57 6.28 18.51
CA LEU A 134 -22.94 6.21 18.01
C LEU A 134 -23.69 4.99 18.58
N LYS A 135 -23.05 3.84 18.65
CA LYS A 135 -23.59 2.64 19.27
C LYS A 135 -23.93 2.89 20.75
N THR A 136 -22.99 3.41 21.52
CA THR A 136 -23.19 3.72 22.95
C THR A 136 -24.34 4.71 23.14
N THR A 137 -24.43 5.75 22.32
CA THR A 137 -25.54 6.71 22.35
C THR A 137 -26.87 6.03 22.02
N GLY A 138 -26.92 5.17 21.01
CA GLY A 138 -28.09 4.38 20.65
C GLY A 138 -28.55 3.45 21.77
N ASP A 139 -27.63 2.75 22.41
CA ASP A 139 -27.91 1.87 23.55
C ASP A 139 -28.46 2.68 24.76
N ASN A 140 -27.93 3.85 25.03
CA ASN A 140 -28.41 4.75 26.09
C ASN A 140 -29.83 5.28 25.80
N ILE A 141 -30.12 5.63 24.56
CA ILE A 141 -31.45 6.06 24.13
C ILE A 141 -32.45 4.92 24.25
N SER A 142 -32.09 3.71 23.83
CA SER A 142 -32.91 2.51 23.95
C SER A 142 -33.23 2.19 25.41
N SER A 143 -32.24 2.24 26.30
CA SER A 143 -32.40 2.03 27.74
C SER A 143 -33.31 3.07 28.39
N ALA A 144 -33.17 4.35 28.02
CA ALA A 144 -34.03 5.44 28.49
C ALA A 144 -35.49 5.25 28.01
N GLY A 145 -35.67 4.81 26.75
CA GLY A 145 -36.99 4.47 26.18
C GLY A 145 -37.68 3.33 26.92
N GLN A 146 -36.96 2.26 27.23
CA GLN A 146 -37.48 1.13 28.00
C GLN A 146 -37.87 1.52 29.43
N LYS A 147 -37.08 2.34 30.13
CA LYS A 147 -37.42 2.88 31.45
C LYS A 147 -38.69 3.72 31.43
N ARG A 148 -38.92 4.51 30.41
CA ARG A 148 -40.14 5.32 30.24
C ARG A 148 -41.35 4.43 30.02
N LEU A 149 -41.25 3.38 29.25
CA LEU A 149 -42.32 2.39 29.03
C LEU A 149 -42.72 1.66 30.31
N HIS A 150 -41.77 1.32 31.18
CA HIS A 150 -42.03 0.68 32.48
C HIS A 150 -42.76 1.64 33.47
N VAL A 151 -42.44 2.93 33.44
CA VAL A 151 -43.07 3.93 34.31
C VAL A 151 -44.54 4.18 33.91
N THR A 152 -44.86 4.12 32.62
CA THR A 152 -46.26 4.29 32.15
C THR A 152 -47.14 3.04 32.38
N ALA A 153 -46.56 1.86 32.45
CA ALA A 153 -47.27 0.61 32.77
C ALA A 153 -47.56 0.45 34.28
N GLY A 154 -46.96 1.23 35.16
CA GLY A 154 -47.13 1.20 36.60
C GLY A 154 -48.19 2.20 37.16
N VAL A 155 -48.90 2.95 36.33
CA VAL A 155 -49.91 3.93 36.69
C VAL A 155 -51.27 3.53 36.20
N THR A 156 -51.72 2.34 36.62
CA THR A 156 -53.13 1.92 36.54
C THR A 156 -53.61 1.50 37.91
#